data_3a5c531704ec1561f57f46fcbaa12e86
#
_entry.id   3a5c531704ec1561f57f46fcbaa12e86
#
_cell.length_a   1.000
_cell.length_b   1.000
_cell.length_c   1.000
_cell.angle_alpha   90.00
_cell.angle_beta   90.00
_cell.angle_gamma   90.00
#
_symmetry.space_group_name_H-M   'P 1'
#
loop_
_entity.id
_entity.type
_entity.pdbx_description
1 polymer ?
#
loop_
_entity_poly.entity_id
_entity_poly.type
_entity_poly.pdbx_seq_one_letter_code
_entity_poly.pdbx_strand_id
1 'polypeptide(L)'
;MIPERLYEERKRIGTWGQLNFARLKVIQKYAHNKILDAGCSTGVYVRWMLSQGYDAYGIDLLQSESWKGESIDRFSTGDLKKTHYKEEEFDTVISFEVLEHVDDFKKVLSEFKRIARYNIILSVPDAELYPVFGASGLTFHHWVDRTHQHFFSEKELRKLLHEQGLEIQFLGRINPVYPEIMLCDILRIPSGMAKIIKRTLWYFPFRKKYYMTLIAVAAKRHP
;
A
#
# COMPACT_ATOMS: atom_id res chain seq x y z
N MET A 1 4.60 -14.24 -13.22
CA MET A 1 4.19 -13.22 -14.22
C MET A 1 2.67 -13.15 -14.20
N ILE A 2 2.10 -12.01 -13.85
CA ILE A 2 0.63 -11.82 -13.83
C ILE A 2 0.14 -11.83 -15.27
N PRO A 3 -0.86 -12.65 -15.63
CA PRO A 3 -1.43 -12.62 -16.98
C PRO A 3 -2.01 -11.23 -17.28
N GLU A 4 -1.74 -10.69 -18.47
CA GLU A 4 -2.18 -9.36 -18.94
C GLU A 4 -3.70 -9.15 -18.77
N ARG A 5 -4.50 -10.20 -18.97
CA ARG A 5 -5.95 -10.18 -18.76
C ARG A 5 -6.35 -9.81 -17.31
N LEU A 6 -5.62 -10.29 -16.31
CA LEU A 6 -5.88 -9.98 -14.90
C LEU A 6 -5.47 -8.53 -14.57
N TYR A 7 -4.47 -8.00 -15.26
CA TYR A 7 -4.09 -6.60 -15.15
C TYR A 7 -5.18 -5.66 -15.68
N GLU A 8 -5.80 -5.99 -16.81
CA GLU A 8 -6.89 -5.21 -17.39
C GLU A 8 -8.21 -5.31 -16.60
N GLU A 9 -8.51 -6.47 -16.00
CA GLU A 9 -9.67 -6.61 -15.11
C GLU A 9 -9.56 -5.72 -13.87
N ARG A 10 -8.34 -5.53 -13.35
CA ARG A 10 -8.07 -4.64 -12.21
C ARG A 10 -8.29 -3.17 -12.52
N LYS A 11 -7.95 -2.71 -13.71
CA LYS A 11 -8.26 -1.33 -14.16
C LYS A 11 -9.76 -1.02 -14.10
N ARG A 12 -10.62 -2.02 -14.33
CA ARG A 12 -12.07 -1.87 -14.30
C ARG A 12 -12.65 -1.70 -12.90
N ILE A 13 -12.00 -2.19 -11.85
CA ILE A 13 -12.48 -2.13 -10.45
C ILE A 13 -12.23 -0.74 -9.82
N GLY A 14 -11.60 0.20 -10.53
CA GLY A 14 -11.67 1.64 -10.22
C GLY A 14 -10.83 2.17 -9.06
N THR A 15 -9.92 1.36 -8.49
CA THR A 15 -9.04 1.82 -7.38
C THR A 15 -7.59 2.07 -7.80
N TRP A 16 -7.20 1.66 -9.01
CA TRP A 16 -5.85 1.82 -9.53
C TRP A 16 -5.62 3.24 -10.04
N GLY A 17 -4.54 3.83 -9.60
CA GLY A 17 -4.16 5.16 -10.02
C GLY A 17 -4.80 6.29 -9.22
N GLN A 18 -5.41 6.00 -8.07
CA GLN A 18 -5.92 7.01 -7.15
C GLN A 18 -5.01 7.19 -5.94
N LEU A 19 -4.84 8.45 -5.52
CA LEU A 19 -4.12 8.78 -4.30
C LEU A 19 -4.93 8.38 -3.06
N ASN A 20 -4.29 7.70 -2.13
CA ASN A 20 -4.89 7.35 -0.84
C ASN A 20 -4.44 8.35 0.23
N PHE A 21 -5.37 9.12 0.79
CA PHE A 21 -5.07 10.17 1.77
C PHE A 21 -4.35 9.67 3.03
N ALA A 22 -4.62 8.45 3.47
CA ALA A 22 -3.92 7.89 4.64
C ALA A 22 -2.45 7.62 4.33
N ARG A 23 -2.14 7.11 3.12
CA ARG A 23 -0.76 6.94 2.65
C ARG A 23 -0.05 8.28 2.49
N LEU A 24 -0.73 9.28 1.92
CA LEU A 24 -0.14 10.62 1.78
C LEU A 24 0.27 11.21 3.12
N LYS A 25 -0.55 11.08 4.16
CA LYS A 25 -0.21 11.54 5.51
C LYS A 25 1.02 10.83 6.09
N VAL A 26 1.19 9.54 5.80
CA VAL A 26 2.37 8.79 6.24
C VAL A 26 3.61 9.25 5.48
N ILE A 27 3.51 9.44 4.15
CA ILE A 27 4.61 10.00 3.35
C ILE A 27 5.02 11.37 3.92
N GLN A 28 4.08 12.31 4.08
CA GLN A 28 4.36 13.65 4.59
C GLN A 28 5.01 13.66 5.98
N LYS A 29 4.68 12.67 6.82
CA LYS A 29 5.21 12.60 8.19
C LYS A 29 6.58 11.95 8.28
N TYR A 30 6.88 10.97 7.44
CA TYR A 30 8.04 10.10 7.63
C TYR A 30 9.00 10.06 6.45
N ALA A 31 8.60 10.45 5.24
CA ALA A 31 9.50 10.44 4.10
C ALA A 31 10.49 11.59 4.14
N HIS A 32 11.70 11.31 3.68
CA HIS A 32 12.76 12.29 3.44
C HIS A 32 12.70 12.79 1.99
N ASN A 33 13.69 13.60 1.56
CA ASN A 33 13.57 14.36 0.31
C ASN A 33 13.60 13.51 -0.96
N LYS A 34 14.59 12.58 -1.10
CA LYS A 34 14.74 11.77 -2.31
C LYS A 34 14.01 10.44 -2.13
N ILE A 35 12.93 10.23 -2.90
CA ILE A 35 12.00 9.13 -2.70
C ILE A 35 11.91 8.25 -3.94
N LEU A 36 11.96 6.93 -3.76
CA LEU A 36 11.59 5.95 -4.78
C LEU A 36 10.23 5.34 -4.47
N ASP A 37 9.32 5.38 -5.43
CA ASP A 37 8.08 4.59 -5.45
C ASP A 37 8.34 3.26 -6.17
N ALA A 38 8.51 2.19 -5.40
CA ALA A 38 8.82 0.85 -5.88
C ALA A 38 7.54 0.03 -6.09
N GLY A 39 7.22 -0.27 -7.34
CA GLY A 39 5.93 -0.77 -7.80
C GLY A 39 4.96 0.39 -8.10
N CYS A 40 5.46 1.42 -8.78
CA CYS A 40 4.77 2.70 -8.93
C CYS A 40 3.57 2.68 -9.90
N SER A 41 3.35 1.58 -10.64
CA SER A 41 2.23 1.41 -11.58
C SER A 41 2.05 2.62 -12.50
N THR A 42 0.94 3.36 -12.37
CA THR A 42 0.67 4.56 -13.19
C THR A 42 1.47 5.80 -12.77
N GLY A 43 2.23 5.75 -11.68
CA GLY A 43 3.08 6.83 -11.19
C GLY A 43 2.34 7.98 -10.50
N VAL A 44 1.12 7.76 -9.99
CA VAL A 44 0.34 8.85 -9.34
C VAL A 44 1.00 9.38 -8.09
N TYR A 45 1.65 8.52 -7.27
CA TYR A 45 2.37 8.96 -6.08
C TYR A 45 3.63 9.73 -6.46
N VAL A 46 4.37 9.30 -7.49
CA VAL A 46 5.55 10.02 -8.00
C VAL A 46 5.16 11.45 -8.39
N ARG A 47 4.12 11.60 -9.24
CA ARG A 47 3.66 12.94 -9.65
C ARG A 47 3.16 13.79 -8.50
N TRP A 48 2.46 13.18 -7.54
CA TRP A 48 2.03 13.90 -6.35
C TRP A 48 3.25 14.35 -5.53
N MET A 49 4.24 13.48 -5.27
CA MET A 49 5.44 13.82 -4.52
C MET A 49 6.24 14.95 -5.20
N LEU A 50 6.39 14.90 -6.53
CA LEU A 50 7.01 15.98 -7.30
C LEU A 50 6.25 17.30 -7.12
N SER A 51 4.90 17.28 -7.14
CA SER A 51 4.09 18.48 -6.91
C SER A 51 4.21 19.05 -5.48
N GLN A 52 4.66 18.24 -4.52
CA GLN A 52 4.94 18.66 -3.15
C GLN A 52 6.40 19.08 -2.93
N GLY A 53 7.23 19.07 -3.99
CA GLY A 53 8.64 19.48 -3.93
C GLY A 53 9.63 18.39 -3.54
N TYR A 54 9.20 17.12 -3.45
CA TYR A 54 10.12 15.99 -3.26
C TYR A 54 10.88 15.66 -4.54
N ASP A 55 12.10 15.14 -4.42
CA ASP A 55 12.85 14.54 -5.53
C ASP A 55 12.42 13.07 -5.70
N ALA A 56 11.33 12.85 -6.45
CA ALA A 56 10.67 11.57 -6.52
C ALA A 56 10.93 10.82 -7.84
N TYR A 57 11.06 9.51 -7.71
CA TYR A 57 11.28 8.56 -8.81
C TYR A 57 10.31 7.38 -8.68
N GLY A 58 10.09 6.67 -9.79
CA GLY A 58 9.27 5.48 -9.83
C GLY A 58 9.96 4.32 -10.57
N ILE A 59 9.77 3.10 -10.07
CA ILE A 59 10.17 1.88 -10.76
C ILE A 59 9.02 0.87 -10.74
N ASP A 60 8.80 0.20 -11.87
CA ASP A 60 7.85 -0.91 -11.96
C ASP A 60 8.40 -1.98 -12.90
N LEU A 61 7.85 -3.19 -12.85
CA LEU A 61 8.23 -4.28 -13.76
C LEU A 61 7.86 -3.96 -15.21
N LEU A 62 6.74 -3.26 -15.42
CA LEU A 62 6.21 -2.90 -16.73
C LEU A 62 6.11 -1.38 -16.87
N GLN A 63 6.43 -0.90 -18.07
CA GLN A 63 6.23 0.49 -18.42
C GLN A 63 4.73 0.81 -18.49
N SER A 64 4.32 1.88 -17.82
CA SER A 64 2.95 2.36 -17.91
C SER A 64 2.80 3.39 -19.03
N GLU A 65 1.69 3.31 -19.79
CA GLU A 65 1.31 4.34 -20.75
C GLU A 65 1.12 5.73 -20.11
N SER A 66 0.91 5.77 -18.79
CA SER A 66 0.77 7.01 -18.03
C SER A 66 2.09 7.72 -17.76
N TRP A 67 3.24 7.10 -18.03
CA TRP A 67 4.56 7.72 -17.87
C TRP A 67 4.86 8.59 -19.08
N LYS A 68 4.34 9.81 -19.07
CA LYS A 68 4.42 10.77 -20.18
C LYS A 68 4.73 12.18 -19.67
N GLY A 69 5.15 13.05 -20.58
CA GLY A 69 5.39 14.46 -20.29
C GLY A 69 6.71 14.73 -19.58
N GLU A 70 6.81 15.85 -18.90
CA GLU A 70 8.04 16.38 -18.28
C GLU A 70 8.66 15.47 -17.21
N SER A 71 7.87 14.55 -16.66
CA SER A 71 8.34 13.62 -15.62
C SER A 71 8.73 12.25 -16.15
N ILE A 72 8.85 12.04 -17.46
CA ILE A 72 9.15 10.71 -18.03
C ILE A 72 10.50 10.16 -17.53
N ASP A 73 11.49 11.02 -17.37
CA ASP A 73 12.83 10.66 -16.90
C ASP A 73 12.87 10.25 -15.41
N ARG A 74 11.75 10.43 -14.70
CA ARG A 74 11.60 9.99 -13.32
C ARG A 74 11.14 8.56 -13.18
N PHE A 75 10.86 7.88 -14.29
CA PHE A 75 10.36 6.51 -14.29
C PHE A 75 11.34 5.56 -14.95
N SER A 76 11.44 4.36 -14.41
CA SER A 76 12.24 3.27 -14.96
C SER A 76 11.52 1.93 -14.86
N THR A 77 11.90 0.98 -15.69
CA THR A 77 11.46 -0.41 -15.59
C THR A 77 12.54 -1.26 -14.92
N GLY A 78 12.14 -2.22 -14.08
CA GLY A 78 13.08 -3.12 -13.43
C GLY A 78 12.43 -4.12 -12.49
N ASP A 79 13.18 -5.19 -12.17
CA ASP A 79 12.79 -6.18 -11.17
C ASP A 79 13.15 -5.67 -9.77
N LEU A 80 12.16 -5.58 -8.88
CA LEU A 80 12.33 -5.12 -7.52
C LEU A 80 13.20 -6.06 -6.66
N LYS A 81 13.45 -7.28 -7.10
CA LYS A 81 14.38 -8.22 -6.45
C LYS A 81 15.85 -7.85 -6.65
N LYS A 82 16.15 -7.06 -7.69
CA LYS A 82 17.49 -6.56 -8.00
C LYS A 82 17.37 -5.35 -8.91
N THR A 83 17.34 -4.18 -8.35
CA THR A 83 17.26 -2.92 -9.09
C THR A 83 18.63 -2.49 -9.61
N HIS A 84 18.64 -1.54 -10.53
CA HIS A 84 19.88 -0.93 -11.04
C HIS A 84 20.42 0.20 -10.16
N TYR A 85 19.73 0.55 -9.07
CA TYR A 85 20.08 1.63 -8.17
C TYR A 85 21.27 1.24 -7.26
N LYS A 86 22.02 2.27 -6.85
CA LYS A 86 23.13 2.13 -5.91
C LYS A 86 22.63 1.93 -4.48
N GLU A 87 23.53 1.45 -3.63
CA GLU A 87 23.27 1.40 -2.19
C GLU A 87 23.00 2.82 -1.67
N GLU A 88 21.96 2.95 -0.81
CA GLU A 88 21.55 4.21 -0.19
C GLU A 88 21.27 5.37 -1.19
N GLU A 89 20.87 5.03 -2.40
CA GLU A 89 20.59 6.03 -3.43
C GLU A 89 19.39 6.92 -3.10
N PHE A 90 18.41 6.38 -2.38
CA PHE A 90 17.18 7.09 -1.99
C PHE A 90 17.14 7.30 -0.49
N ASP A 91 16.66 8.45 -0.07
CA ASP A 91 16.44 8.73 1.35
C ASP A 91 15.33 7.85 1.92
N THR A 92 14.25 7.66 1.15
CA THR A 92 13.09 6.84 1.48
C THR A 92 12.70 5.97 0.28
N VAL A 93 12.35 4.72 0.53
CA VAL A 93 11.67 3.86 -0.45
C VAL A 93 10.22 3.68 -0.01
N ILE A 94 9.26 3.98 -0.88
CA ILE A 94 7.85 3.66 -0.65
C ILE A 94 7.43 2.49 -1.52
N SER A 95 6.52 1.62 -1.04
CA SER A 95 5.99 0.49 -1.80
C SER A 95 4.59 0.13 -1.29
N PHE A 96 3.57 0.30 -2.11
CA PHE A 96 2.20 0.15 -1.69
C PHE A 96 1.47 -0.95 -2.46
N GLU A 97 1.00 -1.98 -1.76
CA GLU A 97 0.29 -3.14 -2.33
C GLU A 97 1.14 -3.84 -3.41
N VAL A 98 2.36 -4.22 -3.07
CA VAL A 98 3.33 -4.86 -3.99
C VAL A 98 3.83 -6.19 -3.44
N LEU A 99 4.17 -6.27 -2.15
CA LEU A 99 4.83 -7.44 -1.57
C LEU A 99 3.97 -8.70 -1.65
N GLU A 100 2.65 -8.57 -1.65
CA GLU A 100 1.72 -9.67 -1.80
C GLU A 100 1.70 -10.29 -3.19
N HIS A 101 2.24 -9.57 -4.20
CA HIS A 101 2.25 -10.00 -5.60
C HIS A 101 3.57 -10.62 -6.07
N VAL A 102 4.64 -10.45 -5.30
CA VAL A 102 5.98 -10.91 -5.71
C VAL A 102 6.27 -12.30 -5.16
N ASP A 103 6.95 -13.12 -5.91
CA ASP A 103 7.32 -14.49 -5.53
C ASP A 103 8.28 -14.54 -4.33
N ASP A 104 9.25 -13.63 -4.27
CA ASP A 104 10.26 -13.53 -3.20
C ASP A 104 10.25 -12.13 -2.57
N PHE A 105 9.25 -11.88 -1.73
CA PHE A 105 9.11 -10.62 -1.01
C PHE A 105 10.26 -10.32 -0.04
N LYS A 106 10.95 -11.38 0.47
CA LYS A 106 12.10 -11.20 1.36
C LYS A 106 13.27 -10.60 0.60
N LYS A 107 13.51 -11.07 -0.63
CA LYS A 107 14.55 -10.52 -1.50
C LYS A 107 14.22 -9.10 -1.93
N VAL A 108 12.96 -8.81 -2.25
CA VAL A 108 12.49 -7.44 -2.55
C VAL A 108 12.72 -6.52 -1.35
N LEU A 109 12.35 -6.94 -0.15
CA LEU A 109 12.54 -6.12 1.06
C LEU A 109 14.02 -5.92 1.40
N SER A 110 14.87 -6.93 1.16
CA SER A 110 16.34 -6.80 1.27
C SER A 110 16.89 -5.77 0.28
N GLU A 111 16.39 -5.76 -0.95
CA GLU A 111 16.77 -4.77 -1.96
C GLU A 111 16.29 -3.36 -1.57
N PHE A 112 15.06 -3.22 -1.08
CA PHE A 112 14.58 -1.94 -0.55
C PHE A 112 15.46 -1.43 0.58
N LYS A 113 15.86 -2.32 1.50
CA LYS A 113 16.81 -1.98 2.57
C LYS A 113 18.17 -1.55 2.01
N ARG A 114 18.66 -2.16 0.95
CA ARG A 114 19.94 -1.80 0.33
C ARG A 114 19.90 -0.40 -0.26
N ILE A 115 18.85 -0.07 -1.02
CA ILE A 115 18.76 1.21 -1.76
C ILE A 115 18.21 2.37 -0.92
N ALA A 116 17.51 2.09 0.19
CA ALA A 116 17.06 3.13 1.12
C ALA A 116 18.20 3.55 2.06
N ARG A 117 18.34 4.85 2.29
CA ARG A 117 19.27 5.42 3.26
C ARG A 117 18.69 5.42 4.67
N TYR A 118 17.46 5.89 4.85
CA TYR A 118 16.86 6.06 6.16
C TYR A 118 15.73 5.09 6.44
N ASN A 119 14.70 5.07 5.60
CA ASN A 119 13.51 4.27 5.88
C ASN A 119 12.80 3.74 4.65
N ILE A 120 11.93 2.77 4.92
CA ILE A 120 11.00 2.16 3.97
C ILE A 120 9.59 2.41 4.48
N ILE A 121 8.70 2.87 3.62
CA ILE A 121 7.27 3.01 3.90
C ILE A 121 6.53 2.02 3.01
N LEU A 122 5.87 1.04 3.58
CA LEU A 122 5.18 0.02 2.81
C LEU A 122 3.75 -0.21 3.28
N SER A 123 2.90 -0.67 2.38
CA SER A 123 1.58 -1.18 2.74
C SER A 123 1.30 -2.51 2.06
N VAL A 124 0.54 -3.35 2.75
CA VAL A 124 0.06 -4.65 2.28
C VAL A 124 -1.40 -4.83 2.72
N PRO A 125 -2.20 -5.66 2.05
CA PRO A 125 -3.51 -6.04 2.54
C PRO A 125 -3.43 -6.66 3.94
N ASP A 126 -4.36 -6.28 4.83
CA ASP A 126 -4.46 -6.84 6.18
C ASP A 126 -5.13 -8.21 6.11
N ALA A 127 -4.37 -9.26 6.37
CA ALA A 127 -4.85 -10.64 6.40
C ALA A 127 -5.55 -11.02 7.72
N GLU A 128 -5.92 -10.05 8.54
CA GLU A 128 -6.72 -10.30 9.74
C GLU A 128 -8.06 -10.94 9.38
N LEU A 129 -8.33 -12.08 9.98
CA LEU A 129 -9.60 -12.78 9.80
C LEU A 129 -10.64 -12.20 10.75
N TYR A 130 -11.74 -11.75 10.20
CA TYR A 130 -12.90 -11.28 10.96
C TYR A 130 -14.04 -12.32 10.89
N PRO A 131 -14.24 -13.15 11.92
CA PRO A 131 -15.22 -14.26 11.89
C PRO A 131 -16.63 -13.83 11.50
N VAL A 132 -17.01 -12.59 11.85
CA VAL A 132 -18.34 -12.04 11.52
C VAL A 132 -18.55 -11.93 10.00
N PHE A 133 -17.52 -11.63 9.23
CA PHE A 133 -17.65 -11.57 7.76
C PHE A 133 -17.79 -12.97 7.17
N GLY A 134 -16.99 -13.94 7.62
CA GLY A 134 -17.11 -15.33 7.20
C GLY A 134 -18.50 -15.91 7.53
N ALA A 135 -19.01 -15.67 8.73
CA ALA A 135 -20.36 -16.09 9.12
C ALA A 135 -21.48 -15.44 8.28
N SER A 136 -21.23 -14.25 7.72
CA SER A 136 -22.17 -13.53 6.84
C SER A 136 -21.97 -13.85 5.35
N GLY A 137 -21.08 -14.78 4.99
CA GLY A 137 -20.73 -15.08 3.60
C GLY A 137 -19.98 -13.95 2.88
N LEU A 138 -19.41 -13.01 3.64
CA LEU A 138 -18.68 -11.87 3.12
C LEU A 138 -17.18 -12.10 3.21
N THR A 139 -16.41 -11.52 2.28
CA THR A 139 -14.96 -11.51 2.33
C THR A 139 -14.41 -10.21 1.76
N PHE A 140 -13.20 -9.85 2.15
CA PHE A 140 -12.52 -8.73 1.51
C PHE A 140 -11.98 -9.13 0.14
N HIS A 141 -11.96 -8.18 -0.78
CA HIS A 141 -11.51 -8.38 -2.15
C HIS A 141 -10.12 -9.04 -2.24
N HIS A 142 -9.20 -8.66 -1.35
CA HIS A 142 -7.83 -9.19 -1.35
C HIS A 142 -7.73 -10.70 -1.09
N TRP A 143 -8.74 -11.32 -0.44
CA TRP A 143 -8.79 -12.77 -0.25
C TRP A 143 -9.17 -13.55 -1.51
N VAL A 144 -9.84 -12.90 -2.46
CA VAL A 144 -10.26 -13.49 -3.73
C VAL A 144 -9.40 -13.06 -4.91
N ASP A 145 -8.45 -12.17 -4.68
CA ASP A 145 -7.52 -11.72 -5.71
C ASP A 145 -6.50 -12.80 -6.03
N ARG A 146 -6.62 -13.40 -7.21
CA ARG A 146 -5.78 -14.52 -7.68
C ARG A 146 -4.31 -14.11 -7.92
N THR A 147 -3.99 -12.85 -7.88
CA THR A 147 -2.64 -12.34 -8.05
C THR A 147 -1.88 -12.24 -6.73
N HIS A 148 -2.57 -12.36 -5.59
CA HIS A 148 -1.94 -12.42 -4.29
C HIS A 148 -1.34 -13.80 -4.06
N GLN A 149 -0.03 -13.83 -3.87
CA GLN A 149 0.74 -15.01 -3.53
C GLN A 149 1.00 -15.12 -2.03
N HIS A 150 0.93 -13.98 -1.33
CA HIS A 150 1.22 -13.86 0.09
C HIS A 150 0.15 -13.05 0.82
N PHE A 151 -0.05 -13.41 2.08
CA PHE A 151 -0.98 -12.74 2.98
C PHE A 151 -0.23 -12.35 4.25
N PHE A 152 -0.45 -11.12 4.73
CA PHE A 152 0.27 -10.57 5.86
C PHE A 152 -0.71 -10.11 6.95
N SER A 153 -0.70 -10.78 8.10
CA SER A 153 -1.25 -10.22 9.34
C SER A 153 -0.26 -9.22 9.95
N GLU A 154 -0.72 -8.41 10.89
CA GLU A 154 0.16 -7.48 11.60
C GLU A 154 1.34 -8.20 12.27
N LYS A 155 1.09 -9.38 12.86
CA LYS A 155 2.13 -10.20 13.50
C LYS A 155 3.18 -10.67 12.51
N GLU A 156 2.77 -11.13 11.33
CA GLU A 156 3.68 -11.62 10.29
C GLU A 156 4.49 -10.47 9.67
N LEU A 157 3.85 -9.33 9.40
CA LEU A 157 4.55 -8.17 8.90
C LEU A 157 5.59 -7.65 9.91
N ARG A 158 5.23 -7.58 11.19
CA ARG A 158 6.14 -7.21 12.28
C ARG A 158 7.34 -8.15 12.36
N LYS A 159 7.09 -9.46 12.30
CA LYS A 159 8.12 -10.51 12.32
C LYS A 159 9.05 -10.35 11.11
N LEU A 160 8.50 -10.20 9.91
CA LEU A 160 9.26 -10.02 8.67
C LEU A 160 10.20 -8.82 8.75
N LEU A 161 9.70 -7.65 9.15
CA LEU A 161 10.52 -6.44 9.26
C LEU A 161 11.65 -6.62 10.27
N HIS A 162 11.37 -7.28 11.40
CA HIS A 162 12.38 -7.58 12.40
C HIS A 162 13.44 -8.57 11.88
N GLU A 163 13.05 -9.65 11.18
CA GLU A 163 13.96 -10.62 10.56
C GLU A 163 14.87 -9.97 9.52
N GLN A 164 14.40 -8.93 8.83
CA GLN A 164 15.20 -8.12 7.91
C GLN A 164 16.11 -7.11 8.62
N GLY A 165 16.12 -7.08 9.95
CA GLY A 165 16.92 -6.15 10.74
C GLY A 165 16.47 -4.70 10.60
N LEU A 166 15.18 -4.48 10.35
CA LEU A 166 14.55 -3.17 10.29
C LEU A 166 13.91 -2.84 11.64
N GLU A 167 13.95 -1.57 12.03
CA GLU A 167 13.29 -1.04 13.22
C GLU A 167 11.95 -0.39 12.83
N ILE A 168 10.87 -0.84 13.44
CA ILE A 168 9.53 -0.34 13.14
C ILE A 168 9.31 0.99 13.87
N GLN A 169 9.29 2.08 13.12
CA GLN A 169 8.95 3.42 13.61
C GLN A 169 7.43 3.64 13.71
N PHE A 170 6.68 3.01 12.82
CA PHE A 170 5.23 3.06 12.81
C PHE A 170 4.66 1.79 12.17
N LEU A 171 3.60 1.27 12.75
CA LEU A 171 2.80 0.19 12.17
C LEU A 171 1.34 0.43 12.53
N GLY A 172 0.49 0.53 11.55
CA GLY A 172 -0.91 0.84 11.74
C GLY A 172 -1.81 0.27 10.64
N ARG A 173 -3.10 0.47 10.83
CA ARG A 173 -4.15 0.06 9.89
C ARG A 173 -4.76 1.27 9.23
N ILE A 174 -4.97 1.19 7.92
CA ILE A 174 -5.62 2.20 7.10
C ILE A 174 -6.76 1.58 6.29
N ASN A 175 -7.47 2.38 5.52
CA ASN A 175 -8.62 1.95 4.72
C ASN A 175 -9.70 1.29 5.58
N PRO A 176 -10.36 2.06 6.47
CA PRO A 176 -11.39 1.53 7.34
C PRO A 176 -12.60 1.03 6.53
N VAL A 177 -13.16 -0.08 6.99
CA VAL A 177 -14.39 -0.67 6.47
C VAL A 177 -15.57 -0.24 7.32
N TYR A 178 -16.67 0.04 6.66
CA TYR A 178 -17.91 0.54 7.28
C TYR A 178 -19.09 -0.41 7.00
N PRO A 179 -19.23 -1.53 7.72
CA PRO A 179 -20.32 -2.50 7.48
C PRO A 179 -21.72 -1.88 7.62
N GLU A 180 -21.83 -0.81 8.42
CA GLU A 180 -23.09 -0.07 8.61
C GLU A 180 -23.60 0.59 7.33
N ILE A 181 -22.71 0.91 6.36
CA ILE A 181 -23.12 1.47 5.06
C ILE A 181 -23.90 0.41 4.28
N MET A 182 -23.43 -0.83 4.29
CA MET A 182 -24.15 -1.97 3.66
C MET A 182 -25.50 -2.19 4.33
N LEU A 183 -25.57 -2.12 5.66
CA LEU A 183 -26.84 -2.24 6.37
C LEU A 183 -27.80 -1.09 6.01
N CYS A 184 -27.29 0.13 5.89
CA CYS A 184 -28.09 1.28 5.45
C CYS A 184 -28.66 1.08 4.04
N ASP A 185 -27.86 0.50 3.12
CA ASP A 185 -28.29 0.20 1.76
C ASP A 185 -29.39 -0.89 1.75
N ILE A 186 -29.20 -1.98 2.48
CA ILE A 186 -30.20 -3.05 2.66
C ILE A 186 -31.53 -2.48 3.18
N LEU A 187 -31.48 -1.58 4.15
CA LEU A 187 -32.65 -0.94 4.74
C LEU A 187 -33.16 0.27 3.94
N ARG A 188 -32.58 0.55 2.77
CA ARG A 188 -32.93 1.68 1.89
C ARG A 188 -32.89 3.04 2.61
N ILE A 189 -31.96 3.20 3.55
CA ILE A 189 -31.75 4.47 4.27
C ILE A 189 -31.15 5.49 3.32
N PRO A 190 -31.66 6.73 3.24
CA PRO A 190 -31.13 7.77 2.38
C PRO A 190 -29.64 8.05 2.66
N SER A 191 -28.86 8.30 1.60
CA SER A 191 -27.39 8.45 1.68
C SER A 191 -26.93 9.53 2.66
N GLY A 192 -27.69 10.60 2.83
CA GLY A 192 -27.43 11.64 3.82
C GLY A 192 -27.48 11.12 5.26
N MET A 193 -28.50 10.32 5.60
CA MET A 193 -28.64 9.69 6.91
C MET A 193 -27.58 8.60 7.11
N ALA A 194 -27.25 7.82 6.07
CA ALA A 194 -26.21 6.81 6.15
C ALA A 194 -24.83 7.43 6.50
N LYS A 195 -24.52 8.63 5.96
CA LYS A 195 -23.30 9.38 6.33
C LYS A 195 -23.29 9.78 7.80
N ILE A 196 -24.42 10.21 8.35
CA ILE A 196 -24.56 10.57 9.76
C ILE A 196 -24.35 9.34 10.64
N ILE A 197 -25.04 8.23 10.33
CA ILE A 197 -24.92 6.96 11.04
C ILE A 197 -23.47 6.48 11.04
N LYS A 198 -22.81 6.47 9.86
CA LYS A 198 -21.40 6.14 9.74
C LYS A 198 -20.53 6.99 10.66
N ARG A 199 -20.71 8.31 10.65
CA ARG A 199 -19.91 9.24 11.45
C ARG A 199 -20.15 9.01 12.95
N THR A 200 -21.39 8.87 13.39
CA THR A 200 -21.75 8.63 14.79
C THR A 200 -21.18 7.31 15.30
N LEU A 201 -21.39 6.22 14.55
CA LEU A 201 -20.90 4.90 14.94
C LEU A 201 -19.37 4.83 14.93
N TRP A 202 -18.68 5.58 14.07
CA TRP A 202 -17.21 5.58 14.03
C TRP A 202 -16.60 6.03 15.36
N TYR A 203 -17.20 6.98 16.03
CA TYR A 203 -16.72 7.49 17.31
C TYR A 203 -17.27 6.71 18.51
N PHE A 204 -18.15 5.73 18.29
CA PHE A 204 -18.66 4.92 19.38
C PHE A 204 -17.55 4.07 20.00
N PRO A 205 -17.29 4.20 21.34
CA PRO A 205 -16.08 3.65 21.96
C PRO A 205 -15.99 2.12 21.93
N PHE A 206 -17.13 1.44 21.93
CA PHE A 206 -17.19 -0.04 21.94
C PHE A 206 -17.30 -0.65 20.55
N ARG A 207 -17.28 0.17 19.50
CA ARG A 207 -17.36 -0.32 18.12
C ARG A 207 -16.07 -1.04 17.74
N LYS A 208 -16.18 -2.29 17.29
CA LYS A 208 -15.09 -2.97 16.59
C LYS A 208 -14.84 -2.30 15.24
N LYS A 209 -13.60 -1.87 15.00
CA LYS A 209 -13.18 -1.25 13.75
C LYS A 209 -12.52 -2.30 12.88
N TYR A 210 -12.82 -2.26 11.58
CA TYR A 210 -12.29 -3.17 10.56
C TYR A 210 -11.48 -2.35 9.56
N TYR A 211 -10.41 -2.93 9.06
CA TYR A 211 -9.50 -2.27 8.12
C TYR A 211 -9.10 -3.25 7.02
N MET A 212 -8.71 -2.72 5.87
CA MET A 212 -8.30 -3.52 4.72
C MET A 212 -6.80 -3.58 4.52
N THR A 213 -6.04 -2.65 5.11
CA THR A 213 -4.64 -2.45 4.75
C THR A 213 -3.79 -2.19 5.99
N LEU A 214 -2.68 -2.88 6.09
CA LEU A 214 -1.58 -2.56 6.99
C LEU A 214 -0.64 -1.56 6.33
N ILE A 215 -0.13 -0.60 7.10
CA ILE A 215 0.92 0.31 6.66
C ILE A 215 2.03 0.36 7.70
N ALA A 216 3.28 0.26 7.25
CA ALA A 216 4.45 0.28 8.10
C ALA A 216 5.47 1.32 7.63
N VAL A 217 6.15 1.92 8.60
CA VAL A 217 7.39 2.68 8.40
C VAL A 217 8.49 1.95 9.17
N ALA A 218 9.52 1.54 8.47
CA ALA A 218 10.62 0.78 9.02
C ALA A 218 11.95 1.44 8.66
N ALA A 219 12.78 1.73 9.65
CA ALA A 219 14.09 2.34 9.48
C ALA A 219 15.20 1.29 9.47
N LYS A 220 16.31 1.60 8.81
CA LYS A 220 17.56 0.88 9.02
C LYS A 220 18.02 1.07 10.46
N ARG A 221 18.46 0.01 11.10
CA ARG A 221 19.26 0.17 12.34
C ARG A 221 20.62 0.70 11.93
N HIS A 222 20.91 1.90 12.35
CA HIS A 222 22.29 2.38 12.32
C HIS A 222 23.05 1.67 13.45
N PRO A 223 24.26 1.19 13.20
CA PRO A 223 25.09 0.53 14.21
C PRO A 223 25.45 1.48 15.35
#